data_2c7c601865de5bad248e621001deaf2f
#
_entry.id   2c7c601865de5bad248e621001deaf2f
#
_cell.length_a   1.000
_cell.length_b   1.000
_cell.length_c   1.000
_cell.angle_alpha   90.00
_cell.angle_beta   90.00
_cell.angle_gamma   90.00
#
_symmetry.space_group_name_H-M   'P 1'
#
loop_
_entity.id
_entity.type
_entity.pdbx_description
1 polymer ?
#
loop_
_entity_poly.entity_id
_entity_poly.type
_entity_poly.pdbx_seq_one_letter_code
_entity_poly.pdbx_strand_id
1 'polypeptide(L)'
;MLFRSEVLAEALQRGRLAGAVLDVFQHEPLPPDHIFWRTPNVMITSHTAALSEPADIAPVFIDNYRRLIAGEPLKYQVDFERGY
;
A
#
# COMPACT_ATOMS: atom_id res chain seq x y z
N MET A 1 -1.85 -0.40 -5.50
CA MET A 1 -1.55 -1.78 -5.10
C MET A 1 -1.39 -2.64 -6.34
N LEU A 2 -0.32 -3.44 -6.39
CA LEU A 2 0.11 -4.12 -7.61
C LEU A 2 -0.53 -5.49 -7.84
N PHE A 3 -1.20 -6.07 -6.86
CA PHE A 3 -1.81 -7.39 -6.98
C PHE A 3 -3.28 -7.37 -6.56
N ARG A 4 -4.01 -8.32 -7.10
CA ARG A 4 -5.43 -8.45 -6.83
C ARG A 4 -5.66 -9.31 -5.59
N SER A 5 -6.43 -8.79 -4.65
CA SER A 5 -6.75 -9.48 -3.40
C SER A 5 -7.43 -10.83 -3.62
N GLU A 6 -8.30 -10.92 -4.61
CA GLU A 6 -9.01 -12.16 -4.96
C GLU A 6 -8.06 -13.26 -5.43
N VAL A 7 -7.07 -12.89 -6.25
CA VAL A 7 -6.06 -13.84 -6.77
C VAL A 7 -5.19 -14.35 -5.63
N LEU A 8 -4.81 -13.47 -4.72
CA LEU A 8 -4.02 -13.84 -3.54
C LEU A 8 -4.80 -14.77 -2.61
N ALA A 9 -6.04 -14.44 -2.31
CA ALA A 9 -6.92 -15.27 -1.48
C ALA A 9 -7.12 -16.66 -2.09
N GLU A 10 -7.34 -16.74 -3.39
CA GLU A 10 -7.49 -18.01 -4.10
C GLU A 10 -6.21 -18.85 -4.03
N ALA A 11 -5.05 -18.25 -4.25
CA ALA A 11 -3.76 -18.93 -4.17
C ALA A 11 -3.50 -19.50 -2.78
N LEU A 12 -3.88 -18.78 -1.72
CA LEU A 12 -3.79 -19.25 -0.34
C LEU A 12 -4.76 -20.39 -0.04
N GLN A 13 -6.01 -20.28 -0.49
CA GLN A 13 -7.02 -21.30 -0.30
C GLN A 13 -6.68 -22.60 -1.02
N ARG A 14 -6.06 -22.52 -2.19
CA ARG A 14 -5.62 -23.69 -2.98
C ARG A 14 -4.27 -24.25 -2.54
N GLY A 15 -3.63 -23.66 -1.55
CA GLY A 15 -2.33 -24.13 -1.05
C GLY A 15 -1.15 -23.83 -1.99
N ARG A 16 -1.31 -22.94 -2.95
CA ARG A 16 -0.21 -22.50 -3.82
C ARG A 16 0.78 -21.59 -3.08
N LEU A 17 0.31 -20.92 -2.05
CA LEU A 17 1.12 -20.13 -1.12
C LEU A 17 0.94 -20.71 0.29
N ALA A 18 2.02 -20.78 1.03
CA ALA A 18 2.01 -21.28 2.41
C ALA A 18 1.37 -20.29 3.39
N GLY A 19 1.49 -19.00 3.12
CA GLY A 19 0.94 -17.94 3.96
C GLY A 19 1.20 -16.58 3.38
N ALA A 20 0.61 -15.55 4.00
CA ALA A 20 0.83 -14.16 3.64
C ALA A 20 0.81 -13.26 4.87
N VAL A 21 1.62 -12.23 4.85
CA VAL A 21 1.58 -11.10 5.80
C VAL A 21 1.19 -9.87 4.99
N LEU A 22 0.07 -9.26 5.34
CA LEU A 22 -0.53 -8.17 4.56
C LEU A 22 -0.69 -6.94 5.45
N ASP A 23 -0.13 -5.82 5.00
CA ASP A 23 -0.12 -4.55 5.73
C ASP A 23 -0.92 -3.45 5.05
N VAL A 24 -1.13 -3.56 3.72
CA VAL A 24 -1.85 -2.57 2.91
C VAL A 24 -2.91 -3.24 2.05
N PHE A 25 -4.00 -2.51 1.79
CA PHE A 25 -5.17 -3.04 1.08
C PHE A 25 -5.71 -1.99 0.12
N GLN A 26 -6.48 -2.44 -0.90
CA GLN A 26 -7.12 -1.54 -1.85
C GLN A 26 -8.11 -0.59 -1.17
N HIS A 27 -8.82 -1.09 -0.17
CA HIS A 27 -9.72 -0.30 0.66
C HIS A 27 -9.27 -0.40 2.12
N GLU A 28 -8.98 0.73 2.72
CA GLU A 28 -8.56 0.83 4.11
C GLU A 28 -9.48 1.77 4.88
N PRO A 29 -9.89 1.40 6.10
CA PRO A 29 -9.60 0.13 6.78
C PRO A 29 -10.23 -1.07 6.03
N LEU A 30 -9.60 -2.26 6.19
CA LEU A 30 -10.10 -3.48 5.54
C LEU A 30 -11.54 -3.75 5.99
N PRO A 31 -12.51 -3.88 5.04
CA PRO A 31 -13.90 -4.11 5.40
C PRO A 31 -14.10 -5.35 6.27
N PRO A 32 -15.05 -5.32 7.23
CA PRO A 32 -15.28 -6.46 8.14
C PRO A 32 -15.66 -7.77 7.45
N ASP A 33 -16.24 -7.69 6.26
CA ASP A 33 -16.67 -8.84 5.46
C ASP A 33 -15.64 -9.30 4.43
N HIS A 34 -14.45 -8.67 4.39
CA HIS A 34 -13.42 -9.01 3.42
C HIS A 34 -12.94 -10.45 3.61
N ILE A 35 -12.69 -11.15 2.49
CA ILE A 35 -12.28 -12.56 2.46
C ILE A 35 -11.00 -12.83 3.27
N PHE A 36 -10.08 -11.87 3.39
CA PHE A 36 -8.83 -12.05 4.13
C PHE A 36 -9.03 -12.34 5.62
N TRP A 37 -10.13 -11.90 6.23
CA TRP A 37 -10.44 -12.22 7.63
C TRP A 37 -10.70 -13.70 7.85
N ARG A 38 -11.10 -14.43 6.80
CA ARG A 38 -11.44 -15.85 6.83
C ARG A 38 -10.47 -16.74 6.08
N THR A 39 -9.50 -16.17 5.39
CA THR A 39 -8.48 -16.92 4.65
C THR A 39 -7.44 -17.47 5.63
N PRO A 40 -7.14 -18.79 5.62
CA PRO A 40 -6.15 -19.35 6.52
C PRO A 40 -4.74 -18.85 6.18
N ASN A 41 -3.86 -18.85 7.20
CA ASN A 41 -2.46 -18.48 7.08
C ASN A 41 -2.23 -17.04 6.59
N VAL A 42 -3.14 -16.12 6.90
CA VAL A 42 -2.99 -14.70 6.65
C VAL A 42 -2.79 -13.96 7.97
N MET A 43 -1.73 -13.21 8.06
CA MET A 43 -1.50 -12.24 9.14
C MET A 43 -1.75 -10.84 8.60
N ILE A 44 -2.58 -10.08 9.30
CA ILE A 44 -2.95 -8.72 8.89
C ILE A 44 -2.38 -7.72 9.89
N THR A 45 -1.72 -6.69 9.39
CA THR A 45 -1.28 -5.54 10.16
C THR A 45 -1.94 -4.27 9.59
N SER A 46 -1.90 -3.18 10.35
CA SER A 46 -2.71 -1.98 10.07
C SER A 46 -1.87 -0.87 9.44
N HIS A 47 -1.25 -1.13 8.28
CA HIS A 47 -0.45 -0.16 7.54
C HIS A 47 0.69 0.41 8.41
N THR A 48 1.45 -0.49 9.03
CA THR A 48 2.46 -0.13 10.04
C THR A 48 3.88 -0.57 9.65
N ALA A 49 4.09 -0.99 8.40
CA ALA A 49 5.35 -1.57 7.95
C ALA A 49 6.53 -0.58 7.99
N ALA A 50 6.27 0.72 7.90
CA ALA A 50 7.30 1.74 7.96
C ALA A 50 6.84 2.93 8.78
N LEU A 51 7.75 3.46 9.59
CA LEU A 51 7.56 4.74 10.26
C LEU A 51 8.03 5.85 9.35
N SER A 52 7.24 6.91 9.28
CA SER A 52 7.61 8.12 8.55
C SER A 52 8.23 9.12 9.53
N GLU A 53 9.53 9.31 9.39
CA GLU A 53 10.24 10.31 10.20
C GLU A 53 10.14 11.69 9.55
N PRO A 54 9.77 12.74 10.29
CA PRO A 54 9.68 14.10 9.74
C PRO A 54 10.98 14.57 9.07
N ALA A 55 12.13 14.17 9.61
CA ALA A 55 13.43 14.51 9.05
C ALA A 55 13.67 13.92 7.65
N ASP A 56 13.03 12.81 7.33
CA ASP A 56 13.12 12.16 6.01
C ASP A 56 12.10 12.73 5.03
N ILE A 57 10.92 13.12 5.51
CA ILE A 57 9.83 13.62 4.68
C ILE A 57 9.99 15.09 4.34
N ALA A 58 10.41 15.91 5.28
CA ALA A 58 10.51 17.36 5.10
C ALA A 58 11.39 17.77 3.89
N PRO A 59 12.56 17.16 3.64
CA PRO A 59 13.36 17.48 2.46
C PRO A 59 12.64 17.20 1.15
N VAL A 60 11.88 16.10 1.06
CA VAL A 60 11.09 15.75 -0.13
C VAL A 60 9.99 16.79 -0.36
N PHE A 61 9.28 17.17 0.69
CA PHE A 61 8.26 18.21 0.61
C PHE A 61 8.84 19.55 0.16
N ILE A 62 9.96 19.99 0.74
CA ILE A 62 10.61 21.25 0.41
C ILE A 62 11.08 21.26 -1.04
N ASP A 63 11.69 20.18 -1.50
CA ASP A 63 12.14 20.06 -2.89
C ASP A 63 10.94 20.16 -3.85
N ASN A 64 9.86 19.45 -3.60
CA ASN A 64 8.65 19.49 -4.41
C ASN A 64 7.94 20.86 -4.36
N TYR A 65 7.96 21.53 -3.23
CA TYR A 65 7.42 22.87 -3.11
C TYR A 65 8.21 23.87 -4.00
N ARG A 66 9.53 23.79 -3.98
CA ARG A 66 10.39 24.61 -4.85
C ARG A 66 10.14 24.31 -6.31
N ARG A 67 9.99 23.05 -6.68
CA ARG A 67 9.68 22.64 -8.06
C ARG A 67 8.33 23.17 -8.51
N LEU A 68 7.32 23.09 -7.67
CA LEU A 68 5.98 23.62 -7.98
C LEU A 68 6.03 25.11 -8.28
N ILE A 69 6.72 25.91 -7.47
CA ILE A 69 6.87 27.35 -7.67
C ILE A 69 7.65 27.65 -8.96
N ALA A 70 8.68 26.87 -9.26
CA ALA A 70 9.51 27.05 -10.45
C ALA A 70 8.87 26.49 -11.74
N GLY A 71 7.70 25.85 -11.67
CA GLY A 71 7.07 25.20 -12.82
C GLY A 71 7.78 23.95 -13.29
N GLU A 72 8.60 23.32 -12.46
CA GLU A 72 9.33 22.10 -12.76
C GLU A 72 8.49 20.84 -12.40
N PRO A 73 8.76 19.70 -13.06
CA PRO A 73 8.10 18.44 -12.69
C PRO A 73 8.34 18.05 -11.24
N LEU A 74 7.28 17.60 -10.57
CA LEU A 74 7.37 17.10 -9.19
C LEU A 74 7.99 15.70 -9.17
N LYS A 75 8.71 15.39 -8.09
CA LYS A 75 9.20 14.04 -7.82
C LYS A 75 8.12 13.21 -7.11
N TYR A 76 8.12 11.91 -7.37
CA TYR A 76 7.22 10.93 -6.73
C TYR A 76 5.74 11.25 -6.95
N GLN A 77 5.40 11.76 -8.11
CA GLN A 77 4.03 12.10 -8.46
C GLN A 77 3.18 10.85 -8.57
N VAL A 78 2.05 10.84 -7.86
CA VAL A 78 1.09 9.74 -7.90
C VAL A 78 0.33 9.77 -9.22
N ASP A 79 0.25 8.63 -9.88
CA ASP A 79 -0.60 8.41 -11.03
C ASP A 79 -1.99 7.99 -10.54
N PHE A 80 -2.99 8.85 -10.75
CA PHE A 80 -4.35 8.59 -10.25
C PHE A 80 -5.03 7.39 -10.92
N GLU A 81 -4.63 7.03 -12.14
CA GLU A 81 -5.18 5.85 -12.81
C GLU A 81 -4.58 4.57 -12.22
N ARG A 82 -3.30 4.58 -11.91
CA ARG A 82 -2.60 3.45 -11.31
C ARG A 82 -2.82 3.34 -9.80
N GLY A 83 -3.04 4.47 -9.12
CA GLY A 83 -3.16 4.53 -7.67
C GLY A 83 -1.84 4.57 -6.91
N TYR A 84 -0.72 4.73 -7.61
CA TYR A 84 0.62 4.85 -6.99
C TYR A 84 1.56 5.66 -7.87
#